data_e0330696c5c89d9078b2a9b0604e5cc3
#
_entry.id   e0330696c5c89d9078b2a9b0604e5cc3
#
_cell.length_a   1.000
_cell.length_b   1.000
_cell.length_c   1.000
_cell.angle_alpha   90.00
_cell.angle_beta   90.00
_cell.angle_gamma   90.00
#
_symmetry.space_group_name_H-M   'P 1'
#
loop_
_entity.id
_entity.type
_entity.pdbx_description
1 polymer ?
#
loop_
_entity_poly.entity_id
_entity_poly.type
_entity_poly.pdbx_seq_one_letter_code
_entity_poly.pdbx_strand_id
1 'polypeptide(L)'
;MFDFLWNLGAFIVALGILITAHEYGHFWVARRCGVKVERFSIGFGKAIWRRLGKDGTEYVIAMIPLGGYVKMLDERVEDVPEELKDQAFNRKSVWARIAIVAAGPIANFIFAIFALYIMYLIGVPSLKPVISDVRPGSPAAVMQIDGPQQIVAVSGQKVRNWEEVNLALVGHIGDDSMSLTLRPLSQVSQPDDGLEPSGRTYQLDIRNWRFDPEKESPFSTLGLDIFRPDVIPEVETVTEGGAAAKAGVKPGDILVAVNGEAYSDWQTFVGQIKVSAGKPLQLTVKRGGEQQTFTLIPDSRKGANGEMEGVIGLAPKAPKWPDNMLLDLQYGPLESISVAADKTWQLVVVSFKMIAKLFTGDVSVKNLSGPISIAQGAGNSANIGLVYFLGFLALISVNLGIINLLPLPVLDGGHLMYYLVEVITGKPVSERVQEIGFRFGAALLLMLMSIALFNDFARL
;
A
#
# COMPACT_ATOMS: atom_id res chain seq x y z
N MET A 1 -10.62 -20.02 -5.70
CA MET A 1 -9.97 -20.21 -7.01
C MET A 1 -10.09 -18.95 -7.89
N PHE A 2 -11.26 -18.34 -8.03
CA PHE A 2 -11.44 -17.10 -8.78
C PHE A 2 -10.56 -15.95 -8.23
N ASP A 3 -10.61 -15.70 -6.92
CA ASP A 3 -9.81 -14.64 -6.28
C ASP A 3 -8.29 -14.83 -6.45
N PHE A 4 -7.84 -16.08 -6.40
CA PHE A 4 -6.42 -16.39 -6.64
C PHE A 4 -6.01 -16.04 -8.06
N LEU A 5 -6.82 -16.41 -9.07
CA LEU A 5 -6.53 -16.10 -10.48
C LEU A 5 -6.62 -14.60 -10.74
N TRP A 6 -7.55 -13.89 -10.09
CA TRP A 6 -7.67 -12.45 -10.17
C TRP A 6 -6.44 -11.75 -9.61
N ASN A 7 -6.03 -12.10 -8.38
CA ASN A 7 -4.85 -11.52 -7.74
C ASN A 7 -3.57 -11.78 -8.54
N LEU A 8 -3.42 -13.00 -9.07
CA LEU A 8 -2.30 -13.36 -9.94
C LEU A 8 -2.32 -12.55 -11.25
N GLY A 9 -3.47 -12.39 -11.88
CA GLY A 9 -3.62 -11.57 -13.09
C GLY A 9 -3.28 -10.10 -12.84
N ALA A 10 -3.82 -9.51 -11.79
CA ALA A 10 -3.52 -8.13 -11.39
C ALA A 10 -2.03 -7.94 -11.06
N PHE A 11 -1.42 -8.90 -10.38
CA PHE A 11 0.01 -8.89 -10.08
C PHE A 11 0.89 -8.94 -11.34
N ILE A 12 0.57 -9.82 -12.29
CA ILE A 12 1.29 -9.93 -13.58
C ILE A 12 1.20 -8.61 -14.35
N VAL A 13 0.01 -8.00 -14.40
CA VAL A 13 -0.18 -6.70 -15.06
C VAL A 13 0.61 -5.60 -14.34
N ALA A 14 0.53 -5.53 -13.01
CA ALA A 14 1.26 -4.55 -12.22
C ALA A 14 2.77 -4.68 -12.44
N LEU A 15 3.33 -5.88 -12.28
CA LEU A 15 4.76 -6.11 -12.51
C LEU A 15 5.16 -5.81 -13.95
N GLY A 16 4.37 -6.24 -14.94
CA GLY A 16 4.64 -5.96 -16.35
C GLY A 16 4.77 -4.46 -16.62
N ILE A 17 3.87 -3.64 -16.07
CA ILE A 17 3.92 -2.18 -16.20
C ILE A 17 5.16 -1.61 -15.50
N LEU A 18 5.41 -1.98 -14.24
CA LEU A 18 6.51 -1.45 -13.43
C LEU A 18 7.88 -1.81 -14.00
N ILE A 19 8.06 -3.05 -14.41
CA ILE A 19 9.29 -3.53 -15.04
C ILE A 19 9.50 -2.82 -16.37
N THR A 20 8.45 -2.68 -17.17
CA THR A 20 8.54 -1.95 -18.45
C THR A 20 9.00 -0.52 -18.26
N ALA A 21 8.45 0.19 -17.25
CA ALA A 21 8.87 1.55 -16.94
C ALA A 21 10.35 1.61 -16.52
N HIS A 22 10.78 0.69 -15.67
CA HIS A 22 12.16 0.58 -15.21
C HIS A 22 13.14 0.32 -16.36
N GLU A 23 12.91 -0.75 -17.13
CA GLU A 23 13.75 -1.14 -18.25
C GLU A 23 13.77 -0.08 -19.36
N TYR A 24 12.63 0.60 -19.57
CA TYR A 24 12.54 1.70 -20.52
C TYR A 24 13.44 2.88 -20.13
N GLY A 25 13.64 3.13 -18.84
CA GLY A 25 14.60 4.12 -18.35
C GLY A 25 16.02 3.82 -18.84
N HIS A 26 16.51 2.60 -18.59
CA HIS A 26 17.83 2.15 -19.04
C HIS A 26 17.93 2.20 -20.58
N PHE A 27 16.95 1.68 -21.26
CA PHE A 27 16.88 1.62 -22.71
C PHE A 27 16.98 3.02 -23.34
N TRP A 28 16.18 3.95 -22.87
CA TRP A 28 16.10 5.28 -23.44
C TRP A 28 17.41 6.06 -23.25
N VAL A 29 18.01 6.00 -22.06
CA VAL A 29 19.25 6.72 -21.75
C VAL A 29 20.44 6.03 -22.43
N ALA A 30 20.50 4.70 -22.49
CA ALA A 30 21.54 3.96 -23.21
C ALA A 30 21.62 4.43 -24.67
N ARG A 31 20.50 4.51 -25.35
CA ARG A 31 20.43 4.99 -26.74
C ARG A 31 20.85 6.45 -26.88
N ARG A 32 20.48 7.32 -25.94
CA ARG A 32 20.92 8.72 -25.93
C ARG A 32 22.42 8.87 -25.71
N CYS A 33 23.02 7.96 -24.95
CA CYS A 33 24.46 7.87 -24.78
C CYS A 33 25.19 7.17 -25.93
N GLY A 34 24.49 6.80 -27.00
CA GLY A 34 25.04 6.13 -28.17
C GLY A 34 25.50 4.69 -27.89
N VAL A 35 24.85 4.00 -26.94
CA VAL A 35 25.04 2.58 -26.71
C VAL A 35 24.06 1.80 -27.60
N LYS A 36 24.55 0.80 -28.30
CA LYS A 36 23.71 -0.12 -29.07
C LYS A 36 22.96 -1.05 -28.13
N VAL A 37 21.64 -1.01 -28.20
CA VAL A 37 20.79 -1.95 -27.48
C VAL A 37 20.39 -3.07 -28.43
N GLU A 38 20.72 -4.29 -28.08
CA GLU A 38 20.42 -5.47 -28.88
C GLU A 38 19.04 -6.04 -28.57
N ARG A 39 18.65 -6.03 -27.28
CA ARG A 39 17.36 -6.58 -26.88
C ARG A 39 16.76 -5.77 -25.71
N PHE A 40 15.47 -5.57 -25.82
CA PHE A 40 14.60 -5.07 -24.75
C PHE A 40 13.60 -6.16 -24.41
N SER A 41 13.67 -6.74 -23.21
CA SER A 41 12.83 -7.85 -22.80
C SER A 41 12.00 -7.54 -21.59
N ILE A 42 10.69 -7.77 -21.69
CA ILE A 42 9.77 -7.83 -20.57
C ILE A 42 9.60 -9.29 -20.20
N GLY A 43 10.11 -9.71 -19.03
CA GLY A 43 10.14 -11.10 -18.61
C GLY A 43 11.44 -11.83 -18.96
N PHE A 44 11.53 -13.05 -18.43
CA PHE A 44 12.65 -13.97 -18.65
C PHE A 44 12.21 -15.26 -19.34
N GLY A 45 13.16 -15.99 -19.88
CA GLY A 45 12.96 -17.32 -20.48
C GLY A 45 12.53 -17.27 -21.95
N LYS A 46 11.66 -18.21 -22.37
CA LYS A 46 11.26 -18.35 -23.78
C LYS A 46 10.39 -17.18 -24.21
N ALA A 47 10.71 -16.59 -25.37
CA ALA A 47 9.91 -15.52 -25.96
C ALA A 47 8.52 -16.04 -26.38
N ILE A 48 7.46 -15.39 -25.87
CA ILE A 48 6.08 -15.58 -26.32
C ILE A 48 5.83 -14.74 -27.57
N TRP A 49 6.39 -13.52 -27.56
CA TRP A 49 6.31 -12.60 -28.68
C TRP A 49 7.65 -11.91 -28.87
N ARG A 50 8.04 -11.71 -30.14
CA ARG A 50 9.23 -10.96 -30.48
C ARG A 50 9.05 -10.17 -31.77
N ARG A 51 9.69 -9.03 -31.82
CA ARG A 51 9.70 -8.13 -32.98
C ARG A 51 11.06 -7.45 -33.09
N LEU A 52 11.64 -7.47 -34.29
CA LEU A 52 12.84 -6.68 -34.57
C LEU A 52 12.45 -5.25 -34.94
N GLY A 53 13.00 -4.27 -34.23
CA GLY A 53 12.84 -2.86 -34.53
C GLY A 53 13.65 -2.42 -35.73
N LYS A 54 13.33 -1.25 -36.29
CA LYS A 54 14.07 -0.67 -37.44
C LYS A 54 15.52 -0.33 -37.08
N ASP A 55 15.80 -0.14 -35.81
CA ASP A 55 17.10 0.18 -35.22
C ASP A 55 17.94 -1.06 -34.87
N GLY A 56 17.44 -2.25 -35.19
CA GLY A 56 18.08 -3.52 -34.90
C GLY A 56 17.86 -4.03 -33.47
N THR A 57 17.11 -3.33 -32.62
CA THR A 57 16.75 -3.82 -31.29
C THR A 57 15.67 -4.89 -31.38
N GLU A 58 15.88 -6.02 -30.73
CA GLU A 58 14.88 -7.08 -30.59
C GLU A 58 14.00 -6.81 -29.37
N TYR A 59 12.70 -6.56 -29.59
CA TYR A 59 11.69 -6.39 -28.54
C TYR A 59 11.07 -7.72 -28.20
N VAL A 60 11.07 -8.12 -26.94
CA VAL A 60 10.64 -9.45 -26.49
C VAL A 60 9.65 -9.32 -25.34
N ILE A 61 8.57 -10.12 -25.38
CA ILE A 61 7.75 -10.47 -24.22
C ILE A 61 8.01 -11.95 -23.94
N ALA A 62 8.53 -12.24 -22.74
CA ALA A 62 8.92 -13.59 -22.35
C ALA A 62 7.92 -14.21 -21.38
N MET A 63 8.00 -15.53 -21.21
CA MET A 63 7.00 -16.35 -20.52
C MET A 63 6.95 -16.10 -18.99
N ILE A 64 8.07 -15.73 -18.38
CA ILE A 64 8.17 -15.53 -16.92
C ILE A 64 8.15 -14.03 -16.62
N PRO A 65 7.01 -13.45 -16.17
CA PRO A 65 6.84 -12.00 -15.99
C PRO A 65 7.43 -11.49 -14.67
N LEU A 66 8.53 -12.07 -14.19
CA LEU A 66 9.16 -11.74 -12.89
C LEU A 66 10.41 -10.87 -13.06
N GLY A 67 10.44 -9.99 -14.05
CA GLY A 67 11.57 -9.11 -14.32
C GLY A 67 11.65 -8.72 -15.78
N GLY A 68 12.73 -8.06 -16.16
CA GLY A 68 13.05 -7.68 -17.53
C GLY A 68 14.55 -7.47 -17.66
N TYR A 69 15.01 -7.12 -18.85
CA TYR A 69 16.38 -6.69 -19.06
C TYR A 69 16.55 -5.94 -20.37
N VAL A 70 17.51 -5.03 -20.35
CA VAL A 70 18.02 -4.36 -21.55
C VAL A 70 19.40 -4.93 -21.87
N LYS A 71 19.53 -5.75 -22.93
CA LYS A 71 20.83 -6.24 -23.39
C LYS A 71 21.51 -5.13 -24.20
N MET A 72 22.55 -4.58 -23.64
CA MET A 72 23.42 -3.59 -24.26
C MET A 72 24.66 -4.31 -24.83
N LEU A 73 25.19 -3.80 -25.93
CA LEU A 73 26.44 -4.29 -26.49
C LEU A 73 27.58 -4.08 -25.50
N ASP A 74 28.34 -5.12 -25.15
CA ASP A 74 29.41 -5.06 -24.15
C ASP A 74 30.52 -6.09 -24.48
N GLU A 75 31.75 -5.61 -24.65
CA GLU A 75 32.91 -6.46 -25.00
C GLU A 75 33.28 -7.49 -23.91
N ARG A 76 32.82 -7.29 -22.68
CA ARG A 76 33.04 -8.24 -21.57
C ARG A 76 32.15 -9.47 -21.65
N VAL A 77 31.08 -9.41 -22.45
CA VAL A 77 30.06 -10.45 -22.56
C VAL A 77 30.14 -11.20 -23.89
N GLU A 78 30.55 -10.49 -24.97
CA GLU A 78 30.59 -11.02 -26.33
C GLU A 78 31.64 -10.34 -27.18
N ASP A 79 32.09 -11.02 -28.25
CA ASP A 79 33.00 -10.43 -29.21
C ASP A 79 32.29 -9.33 -30.01
N VAL A 80 32.82 -8.11 -29.93
CA VAL A 80 32.27 -6.96 -30.61
C VAL A 80 33.08 -6.62 -31.86
N PRO A 81 32.45 -6.52 -33.04
CA PRO A 81 33.11 -6.07 -34.25
C PRO A 81 33.75 -4.69 -34.07
N GLU A 82 34.92 -4.46 -34.68
CA GLU A 82 35.70 -3.23 -34.51
C GLU A 82 34.86 -1.96 -34.79
N GLU A 83 33.98 -2.03 -35.79
CA GLU A 83 33.09 -0.93 -36.22
C GLU A 83 32.04 -0.55 -35.18
N LEU A 84 31.72 -1.43 -34.22
CA LEU A 84 30.69 -1.25 -33.20
C LEU A 84 31.27 -0.99 -31.81
N LYS A 85 32.56 -1.07 -31.61
CA LYS A 85 33.22 -0.92 -30.33
C LYS A 85 32.89 0.43 -29.65
N ASP A 86 32.77 1.51 -30.39
CA ASP A 86 32.39 2.81 -29.88
C ASP A 86 30.93 2.85 -29.35
N GLN A 87 30.12 1.88 -29.73
CA GLN A 87 28.74 1.72 -29.25
C GLN A 87 28.63 0.72 -28.07
N ALA A 88 29.75 0.14 -27.62
CA ALA A 88 29.76 -0.77 -26.48
C ALA A 88 29.64 -0.02 -25.16
N PHE A 89 28.82 -0.54 -24.24
CA PHE A 89 28.55 0.05 -22.93
C PHE A 89 29.83 0.25 -22.10
N ASN A 90 30.69 -0.75 -22.07
CA ASN A 90 31.96 -0.73 -21.29
C ASN A 90 32.94 0.36 -21.78
N ARG A 91 32.84 0.79 -23.03
CA ARG A 91 33.68 1.87 -23.59
C ARG A 91 33.15 3.28 -23.34
N LYS A 92 31.91 3.41 -22.87
CA LYS A 92 31.36 4.73 -22.54
C LYS A 92 32.02 5.32 -21.30
N SER A 93 32.02 6.65 -21.25
CA SER A 93 32.53 7.37 -20.06
C SER A 93 31.81 6.89 -18.79
N VAL A 94 32.48 6.97 -17.65
CA VAL A 94 31.89 6.57 -16.37
C VAL A 94 30.59 7.32 -16.08
N TRP A 95 30.49 8.59 -16.48
CA TRP A 95 29.29 9.42 -16.33
C TRP A 95 28.13 8.92 -17.19
N ALA A 96 28.41 8.49 -18.42
CA ALA A 96 27.38 7.89 -19.28
C ALA A 96 26.87 6.57 -18.67
N ARG A 97 27.76 5.72 -18.15
CA ARG A 97 27.40 4.48 -17.47
C ARG A 97 26.57 4.72 -16.21
N ILE A 98 26.94 5.73 -15.41
CA ILE A 98 26.14 6.18 -14.25
C ILE A 98 24.74 6.62 -14.70
N ALA A 99 24.67 7.47 -15.73
CA ALA A 99 23.38 7.96 -16.23
C ALA A 99 22.48 6.82 -16.73
N ILE A 100 23.04 5.84 -17.45
CA ILE A 100 22.30 4.69 -17.95
C ILE A 100 21.76 3.83 -16.80
N VAL A 101 22.60 3.52 -15.81
CA VAL A 101 22.18 2.66 -14.70
C VAL A 101 21.23 3.38 -13.74
N ALA A 102 21.42 4.66 -13.48
CA ALA A 102 20.49 5.42 -12.65
C ALA A 102 19.13 5.65 -13.32
N ALA A 103 19.06 5.54 -14.65
CA ALA A 103 17.84 5.83 -15.40
C ALA A 103 16.68 4.87 -15.11
N GLY A 104 16.95 3.60 -14.79
CA GLY A 104 15.90 2.63 -14.39
C GLY A 104 15.17 3.07 -13.11
N PRO A 105 15.88 3.21 -11.99
CA PRO A 105 15.28 3.71 -10.75
C PRO A 105 14.60 5.08 -10.90
N ILE A 106 15.21 6.01 -11.64
CA ILE A 106 14.61 7.33 -11.90
C ILE A 106 13.31 7.19 -12.69
N ALA A 107 13.26 6.31 -13.69
CA ALA A 107 12.04 6.05 -14.44
C ALA A 107 10.90 5.53 -13.55
N ASN A 108 11.21 4.77 -12.51
CA ASN A 108 10.20 4.33 -11.53
C ASN A 108 9.63 5.51 -10.74
N PHE A 109 10.42 6.48 -10.32
CA PHE A 109 9.91 7.68 -9.65
C PHE A 109 9.06 8.54 -10.60
N ILE A 110 9.51 8.70 -11.84
CA ILE A 110 8.73 9.41 -12.88
C ILE A 110 7.40 8.70 -13.14
N PHE A 111 7.41 7.38 -13.22
CA PHE A 111 6.20 6.58 -13.38
C PHE A 111 5.25 6.74 -12.18
N ALA A 112 5.77 6.76 -10.94
CA ALA A 112 4.97 6.98 -9.75
C ALA A 112 4.26 8.35 -9.79
N ILE A 113 4.98 9.43 -10.16
CA ILE A 113 4.40 10.75 -10.35
C ILE A 113 3.31 10.71 -11.43
N PHE A 114 3.56 10.02 -12.55
CA PHE A 114 2.60 9.90 -13.64
C PHE A 114 1.33 9.13 -13.22
N ALA A 115 1.47 8.03 -12.51
CA ALA A 115 0.35 7.23 -12.02
C ALA A 115 -0.51 8.03 -11.02
N LEU A 116 0.13 8.73 -10.07
CA LEU A 116 -0.55 9.61 -9.11
C LEU A 116 -1.18 10.82 -9.80
N TYR A 117 -0.54 11.39 -10.81
CA TYR A 117 -1.09 12.46 -11.62
C TYR A 117 -2.43 12.05 -12.24
N ILE A 118 -2.49 10.90 -12.90
CA ILE A 118 -3.73 10.39 -13.48
C ILE A 118 -4.76 10.10 -12.38
N MET A 119 -4.34 9.49 -11.27
CA MET A 119 -5.19 9.21 -10.12
C MET A 119 -5.89 10.48 -9.61
N TYR A 120 -5.15 11.56 -9.41
CA TYR A 120 -5.67 12.83 -8.92
C TYR A 120 -6.48 13.63 -9.96
N LEU A 121 -6.24 13.41 -11.25
CA LEU A 121 -7.11 13.95 -12.30
C LEU A 121 -8.49 13.29 -12.34
N ILE A 122 -8.54 11.97 -12.11
CA ILE A 122 -9.80 11.21 -12.07
C ILE A 122 -10.58 11.57 -10.81
N GLY A 123 -9.89 11.78 -9.68
CA GLY A 123 -10.45 11.97 -8.36
C GLY A 123 -10.42 10.70 -7.51
N VAL A 124 -10.15 10.87 -6.22
CA VAL A 124 -10.06 9.79 -5.24
C VAL A 124 -11.14 10.00 -4.18
N PRO A 125 -12.24 9.23 -4.23
CA PRO A 125 -13.22 9.25 -3.14
C PRO A 125 -12.55 8.89 -1.82
N SER A 126 -12.66 9.74 -0.84
CA SER A 126 -11.98 9.63 0.45
C SER A 126 -12.88 10.08 1.58
N LEU A 127 -12.48 9.75 2.82
CA LEU A 127 -13.12 10.24 4.02
C LEU A 127 -12.15 11.14 4.80
N LYS A 128 -12.65 12.26 5.30
CA LYS A 128 -11.89 13.08 6.24
C LYS A 128 -11.54 12.26 7.48
N PRO A 129 -10.34 12.41 8.04
CA PRO A 129 -9.89 11.64 9.19
C PRO A 129 -10.47 12.24 10.47
N VAL A 130 -11.64 11.74 10.87
CA VAL A 130 -12.38 12.21 12.05
C VAL A 130 -12.35 11.16 13.15
N ILE A 131 -11.89 11.56 14.34
CA ILE A 131 -11.95 10.76 15.57
C ILE A 131 -13.17 11.16 16.39
N SER A 132 -13.80 10.21 17.05
CA SER A 132 -14.94 10.44 17.93
C SER A 132 -14.53 10.63 19.38
N ASP A 133 -13.49 9.91 19.83
CA ASP A 133 -13.03 9.91 21.22
C ASP A 133 -11.56 9.48 21.32
N VAL A 134 -11.00 9.59 22.52
CA VAL A 134 -9.66 9.12 22.88
C VAL A 134 -9.72 8.21 24.10
N ARG A 135 -8.98 7.11 24.09
CA ARG A 135 -9.01 6.14 25.18
C ARG A 135 -8.20 6.60 26.38
N PRO A 136 -8.76 6.50 27.60
CA PRO A 136 -8.04 6.79 28.84
C PRO A 136 -6.77 5.91 28.95
N GLY A 137 -5.67 6.49 29.43
CA GLY A 137 -4.41 5.78 29.63
C GLY A 137 -3.59 5.47 28.36
N SER A 138 -4.07 5.90 27.19
CA SER A 138 -3.34 5.80 25.93
C SER A 138 -2.41 7.00 25.70
N PRO A 139 -1.47 6.93 24.72
CA PRO A 139 -0.69 8.09 24.32
C PRO A 139 -1.52 9.31 23.93
N ALA A 140 -2.71 9.09 23.35
CA ALA A 140 -3.64 10.14 22.94
C ALA A 140 -4.46 10.72 24.12
N ALA A 141 -4.44 10.12 25.31
CA ALA A 141 -5.26 10.57 26.46
C ALA A 141 -4.99 12.01 26.90
N VAL A 142 -3.84 12.59 26.52
CA VAL A 142 -3.54 14.01 26.76
C VAL A 142 -4.46 14.94 25.96
N MET A 143 -5.09 14.44 24.89
CA MET A 143 -6.02 15.19 24.07
C MET A 143 -7.41 15.15 24.71
N GLN A 144 -7.75 16.24 25.37
CA GLN A 144 -9.12 16.43 25.85
C GLN A 144 -9.97 16.95 24.71
N ILE A 145 -10.78 16.07 24.11
CA ILE A 145 -11.64 16.39 22.97
C ILE A 145 -13.11 16.40 23.41
N ASP A 146 -13.83 17.41 22.95
CA ASP A 146 -15.28 17.54 23.16
C ASP A 146 -15.98 17.20 21.82
N GLY A 147 -16.39 15.94 21.65
CA GLY A 147 -17.05 15.46 20.44
C GLY A 147 -16.10 15.23 19.25
N PRO A 148 -16.66 14.94 18.07
CA PRO A 148 -15.88 14.55 16.90
C PRO A 148 -14.91 15.62 16.41
N GLN A 149 -13.64 15.24 16.20
CA GLN A 149 -12.54 16.10 15.75
C GLN A 149 -11.90 15.56 14.48
N GLN A 150 -11.64 16.43 13.51
CA GLN A 150 -10.84 16.10 12.33
C GLN A 150 -9.36 16.26 12.65
N ILE A 151 -8.53 15.26 12.30
CA ILE A 151 -7.08 15.39 12.27
C ILE A 151 -6.71 16.18 11.00
N VAL A 152 -6.04 17.33 11.17
CA VAL A 152 -5.66 18.19 10.04
C VAL A 152 -4.15 18.22 9.80
N ALA A 153 -3.34 17.86 10.82
CA ALA A 153 -1.91 17.69 10.66
C ALA A 153 -1.33 16.66 11.64
N VAL A 154 -0.25 16.00 11.24
CA VAL A 154 0.60 15.12 12.06
C VAL A 154 2.01 15.67 12.03
N SER A 155 2.58 16.08 13.18
CA SER A 155 3.91 16.71 13.29
C SER A 155 4.14 17.84 12.28
N GLY A 156 3.12 18.69 12.09
CA GLY A 156 3.13 19.80 11.13
C GLY A 156 2.87 19.42 9.68
N GLN A 157 2.90 18.14 9.34
CA GLN A 157 2.53 17.66 8.00
C GLN A 157 1.02 17.66 7.86
N LYS A 158 0.48 18.42 6.90
CA LYS A 158 -0.96 18.45 6.59
C LYS A 158 -1.45 17.07 6.15
N VAL A 159 -2.64 16.68 6.62
CA VAL A 159 -3.30 15.42 6.26
C VAL A 159 -4.78 15.68 5.96
N ARG A 160 -5.31 15.02 4.92
CA ARG A 160 -6.67 15.25 4.42
C ARG A 160 -7.56 14.02 4.55
N ASN A 161 -6.96 12.83 4.52
CA ASN A 161 -7.66 11.55 4.62
C ASN A 161 -6.93 10.58 5.55
N TRP A 162 -7.54 9.43 5.81
CA TRP A 162 -6.99 8.40 6.67
C TRP A 162 -5.70 7.76 6.16
N GLU A 163 -5.51 7.69 4.85
CA GLU A 163 -4.29 7.16 4.25
C GLU A 163 -3.09 8.08 4.57
N GLU A 164 -3.29 9.40 4.42
CA GLU A 164 -2.24 10.38 4.74
C GLU A 164 -1.91 10.39 6.24
N VAL A 165 -2.93 10.27 7.12
CA VAL A 165 -2.71 10.11 8.57
C VAL A 165 -1.90 8.85 8.86
N ASN A 166 -2.30 7.71 8.29
CA ASN A 166 -1.60 6.44 8.52
C ASN A 166 -0.14 6.51 8.08
N LEU A 167 0.11 7.07 6.88
CA LEU A 167 1.46 7.23 6.35
C LEU A 167 2.33 8.13 7.25
N ALA A 168 1.76 9.23 7.75
CA ALA A 168 2.46 10.12 8.66
C ALA A 168 2.75 9.43 10.01
N LEU A 169 1.77 8.74 10.61
CA LEU A 169 1.94 8.03 11.89
C LEU A 169 3.03 6.95 11.79
N VAL A 170 3.00 6.14 10.73
CA VAL A 170 4.01 5.09 10.50
C VAL A 170 5.41 5.68 10.42
N GLY A 171 5.55 6.89 9.85
CA GLY A 171 6.82 7.61 9.81
C GLY A 171 7.39 7.99 11.18
N HIS A 172 6.58 7.98 12.24
CA HIS A 172 6.97 8.36 13.61
C HIS A 172 7.16 7.18 14.59
N ILE A 173 7.05 5.92 14.11
CA ILE A 173 7.36 4.75 14.95
C ILE A 173 8.80 4.84 15.43
N GLY A 174 9.04 4.73 16.76
CA GLY A 174 10.38 4.82 17.36
C GLY A 174 10.85 6.23 17.67
N ASP A 175 10.09 7.27 17.35
CA ASP A 175 10.38 8.64 17.77
C ASP A 175 9.95 8.84 19.25
N ASP A 176 10.49 9.88 19.91
CA ASP A 176 10.16 10.19 21.31
C ASP A 176 8.80 10.87 21.44
N SER A 177 8.43 11.69 20.48
CA SER A 177 7.20 12.46 20.51
C SER A 177 6.69 12.79 19.10
N MET A 178 5.39 13.03 18.98
CA MET A 178 4.77 13.60 17.78
C MET A 178 3.65 14.56 18.17
N SER A 179 3.27 15.44 17.25
CA SER A 179 2.12 16.31 17.46
C SER A 179 0.95 15.96 16.55
N LEU A 180 -0.28 16.08 17.09
CA LEU A 180 -1.52 16.00 16.31
C LEU A 180 -2.24 17.34 16.39
N THR A 181 -2.61 17.89 15.23
CA THR A 181 -3.45 19.10 15.15
C THR A 181 -4.87 18.68 14.81
N LEU A 182 -5.82 19.06 15.70
CA LEU A 182 -7.23 18.70 15.61
C LEU A 182 -8.10 19.94 15.39
N ARG A 183 -9.18 19.78 14.62
CA ARG A 183 -10.20 20.79 14.37
C ARG A 183 -11.59 20.20 14.65
N PRO A 184 -12.49 20.89 15.40
CA PRO A 184 -13.86 20.43 15.63
C PRO A 184 -14.59 20.19 14.31
N LEU A 185 -15.33 19.08 14.22
CA LEU A 185 -16.07 18.74 13.00
C LEU A 185 -17.13 19.80 12.64
N SER A 186 -17.68 20.49 13.63
CA SER A 186 -18.62 21.60 13.44
C SER A 186 -18.04 22.80 12.67
N GLN A 187 -16.71 22.93 12.63
CA GLN A 187 -15.99 23.99 11.91
C GLN A 187 -15.54 23.59 10.50
N VAL A 188 -15.87 22.38 10.07
CA VAL A 188 -15.41 21.80 8.79
C VAL A 188 -16.26 22.23 7.58
N SER A 189 -17.16 23.18 7.75
CA SER A 189 -18.15 23.59 6.73
C SER A 189 -17.61 24.47 5.59
N GLN A 190 -16.30 24.77 5.55
CA GLN A 190 -15.70 25.54 4.47
C GLN A 190 -14.77 24.67 3.61
N PRO A 191 -14.70 24.90 2.28
CA PRO A 191 -13.65 24.33 1.46
C PRO A 191 -12.27 24.60 2.08
N ASP A 192 -11.37 23.67 1.98
CA ASP A 192 -10.01 23.83 2.51
C ASP A 192 -9.26 24.81 1.59
N ASP A 193 -9.29 26.10 1.95
CA ASP A 193 -8.76 27.21 1.14
C ASP A 193 -7.23 27.23 1.11
N GLY A 194 -6.56 26.13 1.48
CA GLY A 194 -5.10 26.01 1.45
C GLY A 194 -4.36 26.81 2.54
N LEU A 195 -5.09 27.45 3.47
CA LEU A 195 -4.52 28.17 4.60
C LEU A 195 -3.93 27.20 5.64
N GLU A 196 -3.07 27.69 6.52
CA GLU A 196 -2.43 26.96 7.62
C GLU A 196 -3.42 26.04 8.36
N PRO A 197 -3.01 24.83 8.83
CA PRO A 197 -3.90 23.93 9.53
C PRO A 197 -4.45 24.59 10.81
N SER A 198 -5.63 25.20 10.69
CA SER A 198 -6.28 25.84 11.81
C SER A 198 -6.83 24.76 12.76
N GLY A 199 -6.32 24.74 13.99
CA GLY A 199 -6.74 23.74 14.98
C GLY A 199 -5.89 23.80 16.24
N ARG A 200 -6.28 22.99 17.23
CA ARG A 200 -5.51 22.84 18.45
C ARG A 200 -4.48 21.74 18.29
N THR A 201 -3.21 22.06 18.56
CA THR A 201 -2.11 21.08 18.48
C THR A 201 -1.85 20.48 19.85
N TYR A 202 -1.75 19.16 19.90
CA TYR A 202 -1.45 18.37 21.08
C TYR A 202 -0.14 17.61 20.86
N GLN A 203 0.72 17.62 21.90
CA GLN A 203 1.97 16.87 21.87
C GLN A 203 1.77 15.52 22.57
N LEU A 204 2.08 14.45 21.89
CA LEU A 204 1.99 13.07 22.37
C LEU A 204 3.37 12.54 22.71
N ASP A 205 3.53 11.88 23.86
CA ASP A 205 4.70 11.07 24.19
C ASP A 205 4.52 9.68 23.57
N ILE A 206 5.39 9.31 22.65
CA ILE A 206 5.33 8.05 21.90
C ILE A 206 6.59 7.19 22.07
N ARG A 207 7.46 7.48 23.04
CA ARG A 207 8.71 6.73 23.30
C ARG A 207 8.52 5.22 23.41
N ASN A 208 7.43 4.80 24.00
CA ASN A 208 7.06 3.40 24.20
C ASN A 208 6.00 2.90 23.19
N TRP A 209 5.62 3.75 22.24
CA TRP A 209 4.61 3.36 21.27
C TRP A 209 5.20 2.40 20.23
N ARG A 210 4.66 1.19 20.24
CA ARG A 210 4.94 0.13 19.28
C ARG A 210 3.62 -0.55 18.93
N PHE A 211 3.49 -1.07 17.75
CA PHE A 211 2.35 -1.88 17.35
C PHE A 211 2.78 -2.95 16.35
N ASP A 212 2.02 -4.03 16.32
CA ASP A 212 2.15 -5.10 15.33
C ASP A 212 1.15 -4.81 14.20
N PRO A 213 1.60 -4.38 13.00
CA PRO A 213 0.68 -4.03 11.90
C PRO A 213 -0.20 -5.19 11.44
N GLU A 214 0.13 -6.45 11.80
CA GLU A 214 -0.66 -7.63 11.48
C GLU A 214 -1.88 -7.80 12.40
N LYS A 215 -1.80 -7.27 13.62
CA LYS A 215 -2.81 -7.47 14.66
C LYS A 215 -3.49 -6.21 15.11
N GLU A 216 -2.82 -5.06 14.92
CA GLU A 216 -3.20 -3.81 15.54
C GLU A 216 -3.18 -2.65 14.54
N SER A 217 -4.09 -1.73 14.69
CA SER A 217 -4.09 -0.48 13.94
C SER A 217 -3.27 0.58 14.69
N PRO A 218 -2.45 1.41 14.00
CA PRO A 218 -1.74 2.53 14.64
C PRO A 218 -2.70 3.48 15.36
N PHE A 219 -3.91 3.64 14.85
CA PHE A 219 -4.94 4.47 15.51
C PHE A 219 -5.36 3.88 16.84
N SER A 220 -5.65 2.57 16.87
CA SER A 220 -6.10 1.90 18.10
C SER A 220 -5.02 1.85 19.17
N THR A 221 -3.75 1.67 18.79
CA THR A 221 -2.64 1.62 19.74
C THR A 221 -2.25 3.00 20.29
N LEU A 222 -2.51 4.07 19.52
CA LEU A 222 -2.45 5.44 20.02
C LEU A 222 -3.63 5.79 20.92
N GLY A 223 -4.73 5.02 20.86
CA GLY A 223 -5.96 5.28 21.60
C GLY A 223 -6.91 6.25 20.90
N LEU A 224 -6.85 6.32 19.57
CA LEU A 224 -7.75 7.11 18.75
C LEU A 224 -8.95 6.26 18.35
N ASP A 225 -10.15 6.65 18.73
CA ASP A 225 -11.37 6.01 18.28
C ASP A 225 -11.89 6.74 17.02
N ILE A 226 -11.88 6.02 15.90
CA ILE A 226 -12.29 6.53 14.59
C ILE A 226 -13.80 6.76 14.61
N PHE A 227 -14.24 7.95 14.19
CA PHE A 227 -15.67 8.22 14.02
C PHE A 227 -16.27 7.23 13.01
N ARG A 228 -17.36 6.63 13.42
CA ARG A 228 -18.20 5.78 12.56
C ARG A 228 -19.64 6.23 12.71
N PRO A 229 -20.35 6.47 11.59
CA PRO A 229 -21.77 6.79 11.70
C PRO A 229 -22.54 5.58 12.24
N ASP A 230 -23.62 5.85 12.96
CA ASP A 230 -24.45 4.81 13.53
C ASP A 230 -25.01 3.89 12.44
N VAL A 231 -24.90 2.59 12.67
CA VAL A 231 -25.45 1.59 11.77
C VAL A 231 -26.98 1.66 11.83
N ILE A 232 -27.61 1.81 10.66
CA ILE A 232 -29.06 1.79 10.56
C ILE A 232 -29.53 0.37 10.96
N PRO A 233 -30.41 0.19 11.96
CA PRO A 233 -30.84 -1.13 12.43
C PRO A 233 -31.82 -1.83 11.46
N GLU A 234 -31.76 -1.50 10.19
CA GLU A 234 -32.56 -2.12 9.11
C GLU A 234 -31.73 -3.23 8.47
N VAL A 235 -32.29 -4.42 8.34
CA VAL A 235 -31.67 -5.55 7.66
C VAL A 235 -31.64 -5.31 6.16
N GLU A 236 -30.44 -5.23 5.57
CA GLU A 236 -30.27 -5.08 4.12
C GLU A 236 -30.23 -6.43 3.42
N THR A 237 -29.45 -7.37 3.97
CA THR A 237 -29.32 -8.70 3.38
C THR A 237 -29.46 -9.79 4.45
N VAL A 238 -30.00 -10.94 4.03
CA VAL A 238 -30.07 -12.16 4.82
C VAL A 238 -29.41 -13.27 4.03
N THR A 239 -28.40 -13.92 4.61
CA THR A 239 -27.65 -15.02 3.98
C THR A 239 -28.58 -16.23 3.82
N GLU A 240 -28.72 -16.74 2.62
CA GLU A 240 -29.51 -17.93 2.33
C GLU A 240 -28.97 -19.15 3.12
N GLY A 241 -29.89 -19.88 3.79
CA GLY A 241 -29.52 -20.99 4.65
C GLY A 241 -28.93 -20.64 6.01
N GLY A 242 -28.68 -19.33 6.31
CA GLY A 242 -28.26 -18.88 7.63
C GLY A 242 -29.34 -18.94 8.69
N ALA A 243 -28.96 -18.82 9.96
CA ALA A 243 -29.89 -18.91 11.10
C ALA A 243 -31.03 -17.88 11.03
N ALA A 244 -30.75 -16.64 10.59
CA ALA A 244 -31.75 -15.58 10.40
C ALA A 244 -32.75 -15.94 9.30
N ALA A 245 -32.27 -16.46 8.15
CA ALA A 245 -33.15 -16.89 7.05
C ALA A 245 -34.05 -18.03 7.47
N LYS A 246 -33.50 -19.05 8.15
CA LYS A 246 -34.29 -20.22 8.68
C LYS A 246 -35.36 -19.77 9.66
N ALA A 247 -35.11 -18.75 10.46
CA ALA A 247 -36.07 -18.18 11.41
C ALA A 247 -37.12 -17.28 10.74
N GLY A 248 -36.95 -16.89 9.46
CA GLY A 248 -37.92 -16.09 8.73
C GLY A 248 -37.66 -14.57 8.77
N VAL A 249 -36.46 -14.12 9.19
CA VAL A 249 -36.02 -12.72 9.08
C VAL A 249 -35.87 -12.38 7.60
N LYS A 250 -36.24 -11.17 7.22
CA LYS A 250 -36.23 -10.70 5.83
C LYS A 250 -35.53 -9.34 5.68
N PRO A 251 -35.02 -9.02 4.49
CA PRO A 251 -34.60 -7.66 4.17
C PRO A 251 -35.72 -6.65 4.43
N GLY A 252 -35.39 -5.49 4.98
CA GLY A 252 -36.32 -4.45 5.39
C GLY A 252 -36.83 -4.58 6.83
N ASP A 253 -36.51 -5.66 7.55
CA ASP A 253 -36.81 -5.75 8.99
C ASP A 253 -35.94 -4.77 9.79
N ILE A 254 -36.54 -4.08 10.75
CA ILE A 254 -35.82 -3.17 11.64
C ILE A 254 -35.61 -3.85 12.97
N LEU A 255 -34.38 -3.98 13.42
CA LEU A 255 -34.01 -4.59 14.69
C LEU A 255 -34.55 -3.75 15.86
N VAL A 256 -35.23 -4.39 16.80
CA VAL A 256 -35.87 -3.72 17.96
C VAL A 256 -35.31 -4.23 19.29
N ALA A 257 -35.12 -5.54 19.44
CA ALA A 257 -34.61 -6.11 20.69
C ALA A 257 -34.00 -7.49 20.47
N VAL A 258 -33.10 -7.89 21.37
CA VAL A 258 -32.53 -9.23 21.49
C VAL A 258 -32.76 -9.75 22.89
N ASN A 259 -33.35 -10.94 23.03
CA ASN A 259 -33.71 -11.55 24.32
C ASN A 259 -34.49 -10.62 25.25
N GLY A 260 -35.31 -9.73 24.68
CA GLY A 260 -36.08 -8.72 25.42
C GLY A 260 -35.31 -7.45 25.77
N GLU A 261 -34.00 -7.38 25.55
CA GLU A 261 -33.22 -6.14 25.69
C GLU A 261 -33.33 -5.30 24.44
N ALA A 262 -33.65 -4.02 24.59
CA ALA A 262 -33.78 -3.10 23.46
C ALA A 262 -32.47 -2.97 22.68
N TYR A 263 -32.58 -2.92 21.36
CA TYR A 263 -31.42 -2.62 20.48
C TYR A 263 -30.81 -1.28 20.87
N SER A 264 -29.54 -1.26 21.22
CA SER A 264 -28.76 -0.06 21.51
C SER A 264 -27.92 0.37 20.30
N ASP A 265 -27.04 -0.51 19.87
CA ASP A 265 -26.11 -0.31 18.78
C ASP A 265 -25.71 -1.66 18.14
N TRP A 266 -25.11 -1.56 16.95
CA TRP A 266 -24.73 -2.74 16.17
C TRP A 266 -23.62 -3.58 16.81
N GLN A 267 -22.68 -2.98 17.53
CA GLN A 267 -21.58 -3.73 18.17
C GLN A 267 -22.09 -4.56 19.34
N THR A 268 -22.93 -3.98 20.18
CA THR A 268 -23.61 -4.68 21.29
C THR A 268 -24.46 -5.83 20.75
N PHE A 269 -25.23 -5.58 19.68
CA PHE A 269 -26.02 -6.62 18.99
C PHE A 269 -25.14 -7.77 18.50
N VAL A 270 -24.04 -7.49 17.78
CA VAL A 270 -23.11 -8.52 17.30
C VAL A 270 -22.44 -9.25 18.46
N GLY A 271 -22.10 -8.53 19.55
CA GLY A 271 -21.55 -9.14 20.77
C GLY A 271 -22.50 -10.18 21.38
N GLN A 272 -23.78 -9.86 21.50
CA GLN A 272 -24.81 -10.81 22.02
C GLN A 272 -24.97 -12.05 21.12
N ILE A 273 -24.91 -11.86 19.79
CA ILE A 273 -24.94 -12.98 18.83
C ILE A 273 -23.72 -13.89 18.97
N LYS A 274 -22.51 -13.31 19.06
CA LYS A 274 -21.25 -14.03 19.15
C LYS A 274 -21.20 -14.98 20.34
N VAL A 275 -21.64 -14.53 21.51
CA VAL A 275 -21.63 -15.33 22.74
C VAL A 275 -22.77 -16.38 22.80
N SER A 276 -23.73 -16.31 21.87
CA SER A 276 -24.91 -17.18 21.81
C SER A 276 -24.75 -18.34 20.80
N ALA A 277 -23.51 -18.71 20.42
CA ALA A 277 -23.26 -19.82 19.50
C ALA A 277 -23.99 -21.10 19.95
N GLY A 278 -24.83 -21.66 19.07
CA GLY A 278 -25.60 -22.90 19.33
C GLY A 278 -26.69 -22.79 20.41
N LYS A 279 -26.96 -21.58 20.93
CA LYS A 279 -28.01 -21.37 21.95
C LYS A 279 -29.19 -20.59 21.34
N PRO A 280 -30.45 -20.91 21.76
CA PRO A 280 -31.61 -20.20 21.25
C PRO A 280 -31.56 -18.70 21.70
N LEU A 281 -31.88 -17.81 20.76
CA LEU A 281 -31.90 -16.39 20.92
C LEU A 281 -33.21 -15.82 20.36
N GLN A 282 -33.86 -14.92 21.08
CA GLN A 282 -35.06 -14.23 20.60
C GLN A 282 -34.68 -12.89 19.94
N LEU A 283 -35.00 -12.77 18.67
CA LEU A 283 -34.79 -11.53 17.90
C LEU A 283 -36.16 -10.89 17.63
N THR A 284 -36.37 -9.68 18.16
CA THR A 284 -37.56 -8.89 17.87
C THR A 284 -37.25 -7.87 16.79
N VAL A 285 -38.05 -7.90 15.74
CA VAL A 285 -37.93 -6.94 14.62
C VAL A 285 -39.27 -6.23 14.38
N LYS A 286 -39.23 -5.08 13.74
CA LYS A 286 -40.39 -4.36 13.25
C LYS A 286 -40.48 -4.55 11.73
N ARG A 287 -41.60 -5.16 11.28
CA ARG A 287 -41.90 -5.41 9.87
C ARG A 287 -43.24 -4.80 9.51
N GLY A 288 -43.27 -3.88 8.55
CA GLY A 288 -44.51 -3.23 8.11
C GLY A 288 -45.26 -2.46 9.23
N GLY A 289 -44.55 -2.02 10.25
CA GLY A 289 -45.13 -1.31 11.40
C GLY A 289 -45.42 -2.21 12.63
N GLU A 290 -45.50 -3.52 12.47
CA GLU A 290 -45.79 -4.49 13.55
C GLU A 290 -44.48 -5.12 14.08
N GLN A 291 -44.46 -5.42 15.39
CA GLN A 291 -43.35 -6.16 16.00
C GLN A 291 -43.58 -7.66 15.84
N GLN A 292 -42.54 -8.34 15.41
CA GLN A 292 -42.49 -9.81 15.28
C GLN A 292 -41.26 -10.35 16.02
N THR A 293 -41.43 -11.43 16.78
CA THR A 293 -40.31 -12.05 17.50
C THR A 293 -40.01 -13.39 16.87
N PHE A 294 -38.75 -13.62 16.49
CA PHE A 294 -38.23 -14.84 15.92
C PHE A 294 -37.30 -15.53 16.92
N THR A 295 -37.44 -16.84 17.10
CA THR A 295 -36.45 -17.61 17.82
C THR A 295 -35.49 -18.20 16.81
N LEU A 296 -34.20 -17.91 16.93
CA LEU A 296 -33.15 -18.42 16.09
C LEU A 296 -32.00 -18.98 16.92
N ILE A 297 -31.27 -19.94 16.36
CA ILE A 297 -30.08 -20.53 16.98
C ILE A 297 -28.89 -20.13 16.12
N PRO A 298 -28.00 -19.24 16.60
CA PRO A 298 -26.81 -18.83 15.84
C PRO A 298 -25.95 -20.05 15.46
N ASP A 299 -25.58 -20.12 14.20
CA ASP A 299 -24.63 -21.12 13.72
C ASP A 299 -23.26 -20.88 14.39
N SER A 300 -22.52 -21.96 14.70
CA SER A 300 -21.22 -21.88 15.35
C SER A 300 -20.10 -21.76 14.29
N ARG A 301 -19.27 -20.71 14.37
CA ARG A 301 -18.12 -20.51 13.50
C ARG A 301 -16.88 -20.24 14.35
N LYS A 302 -15.71 -20.72 13.91
CA LYS A 302 -14.44 -20.43 14.55
C LYS A 302 -14.04 -18.97 14.27
N GLY A 303 -13.92 -18.17 15.32
CA GLY A 303 -13.48 -16.77 15.25
C GLY A 303 -11.96 -16.64 15.03
N ALA A 304 -11.49 -15.43 14.80
CA ALA A 304 -10.06 -15.13 14.58
C ALA A 304 -9.17 -15.48 15.80
N ASN A 305 -9.75 -15.42 17.02
CA ASN A 305 -9.08 -15.81 18.27
C ASN A 305 -9.10 -17.33 18.54
N GLY A 306 -9.68 -18.13 17.62
CA GLY A 306 -9.81 -19.57 17.74
C GLY A 306 -11.01 -20.04 18.57
N GLU A 307 -11.78 -19.15 19.20
CA GLU A 307 -13.00 -19.46 19.94
C GLU A 307 -14.19 -19.64 19.02
N MET A 308 -15.21 -20.38 19.48
CA MET A 308 -16.45 -20.57 18.71
C MET A 308 -17.36 -19.35 18.91
N GLU A 309 -17.67 -18.65 17.83
CA GLU A 309 -18.56 -17.49 17.82
C GLU A 309 -19.88 -17.82 17.09
N GLY A 310 -20.98 -17.23 17.59
CA GLY A 310 -22.28 -17.31 16.95
C GLY A 310 -22.37 -16.43 15.71
N VAL A 311 -23.03 -16.93 14.66
CA VAL A 311 -23.30 -16.19 13.42
C VAL A 311 -24.74 -16.44 12.99
N ILE A 312 -25.48 -15.40 12.60
CA ILE A 312 -26.87 -15.54 12.18
C ILE A 312 -27.10 -15.26 10.68
N GLY A 313 -26.10 -14.74 9.99
CA GLY A 313 -26.17 -14.51 8.54
C GLY A 313 -27.10 -13.38 8.14
N LEU A 314 -26.99 -12.21 8.79
CA LEU A 314 -27.64 -10.98 8.33
C LEU A 314 -26.62 -9.83 8.28
N ALA A 315 -26.85 -8.87 7.37
CA ALA A 315 -26.11 -7.64 7.31
C ALA A 315 -27.06 -6.44 7.42
N PRO A 316 -26.66 -5.41 8.17
CA PRO A 316 -27.41 -4.18 8.31
C PRO A 316 -27.29 -3.32 7.08
N LYS A 317 -28.21 -2.40 6.92
CA LYS A 317 -28.11 -1.35 5.93
C LYS A 317 -26.89 -0.47 6.20
N ALA A 318 -26.09 -0.22 5.16
CA ALA A 318 -24.89 0.59 5.27
C ALA A 318 -25.23 1.99 5.82
N PRO A 319 -24.49 2.47 6.83
CA PRO A 319 -24.70 3.81 7.36
C PRO A 319 -24.38 4.85 6.29
N LYS A 320 -25.14 5.95 6.26
CA LYS A 320 -24.79 7.08 5.43
C LYS A 320 -23.75 7.94 6.12
N TRP A 321 -22.63 8.15 5.46
CA TRP A 321 -21.64 9.11 5.93
C TRP A 321 -22.18 10.53 5.81
N PRO A 322 -21.96 11.40 6.81
CA PRO A 322 -22.30 12.81 6.70
C PRO A 322 -21.57 13.45 5.50
N ASP A 323 -22.28 14.27 4.72
CA ASP A 323 -21.73 14.90 3.52
C ASP A 323 -20.46 15.72 3.78
N ASN A 324 -20.37 16.34 4.96
CA ASN A 324 -19.20 17.11 5.38
C ASN A 324 -17.97 16.25 5.71
N MET A 325 -18.09 14.91 5.77
CA MET A 325 -17.00 13.97 5.94
C MET A 325 -16.53 13.35 4.62
N LEU A 326 -17.33 13.44 3.58
CA LEU A 326 -16.94 12.98 2.25
C LEU A 326 -15.94 13.97 1.66
N LEU A 327 -14.90 13.43 1.05
CA LEU A 327 -13.84 14.18 0.39
C LEU A 327 -13.57 13.55 -0.97
N ASP A 328 -13.60 14.35 -2.02
CA ASP A 328 -13.11 13.94 -3.33
C ASP A 328 -11.77 14.66 -3.60
N LEU A 329 -10.70 13.89 -3.65
CA LEU A 329 -9.37 14.41 -3.93
C LEU A 329 -9.17 14.50 -5.45
N GLN A 330 -9.89 15.43 -6.09
CA GLN A 330 -9.75 15.74 -7.50
C GLN A 330 -9.14 17.14 -7.66
N TYR A 331 -8.13 17.23 -8.52
CA TYR A 331 -7.38 18.48 -8.76
C TYR A 331 -7.35 18.83 -10.25
N GLY A 332 -7.13 20.09 -10.53
CA GLY A 332 -6.90 20.57 -11.89
C GLY A 332 -5.59 20.01 -12.49
N PRO A 333 -5.41 20.04 -13.83
CA PRO A 333 -4.27 19.42 -14.50
C PRO A 333 -2.89 19.90 -14.00
N LEU A 334 -2.75 21.19 -13.71
CA LEU A 334 -1.47 21.73 -13.21
C LEU A 334 -1.24 21.41 -11.74
N GLU A 335 -2.30 21.50 -10.93
CA GLU A 335 -2.23 21.21 -9.50
C GLU A 335 -1.96 19.72 -9.25
N SER A 336 -2.56 18.82 -10.04
CA SER A 336 -2.31 17.38 -9.94
C SER A 336 -0.84 17.02 -10.12
N ILE A 337 -0.04 17.78 -10.89
CA ILE A 337 1.40 17.54 -11.06
C ILE A 337 2.12 17.78 -9.72
N SER A 338 1.88 18.93 -9.08
CA SER A 338 2.53 19.28 -7.82
C SER A 338 2.12 18.30 -6.71
N VAL A 339 0.81 18.00 -6.60
CA VAL A 339 0.30 17.06 -5.60
C VAL A 339 0.88 15.65 -5.80
N ALA A 340 0.99 15.17 -7.05
CA ALA A 340 1.60 13.88 -7.35
C ALA A 340 3.10 13.84 -7.03
N ALA A 341 3.83 14.92 -7.31
CA ALA A 341 5.25 15.03 -6.99
C ALA A 341 5.47 15.07 -5.46
N ASP A 342 4.69 15.86 -4.73
CA ASP A 342 4.74 15.93 -3.27
C ASP A 342 4.40 14.59 -2.62
N LYS A 343 3.37 13.89 -3.10
CA LYS A 343 3.00 12.55 -2.60
C LYS A 343 4.11 11.54 -2.90
N THR A 344 4.69 11.56 -4.09
CA THR A 344 5.83 10.70 -4.43
C THR A 344 7.01 10.95 -3.49
N TRP A 345 7.33 12.21 -3.22
CA TRP A 345 8.38 12.57 -2.27
C TRP A 345 8.09 12.08 -0.85
N GLN A 346 6.85 12.23 -0.38
CA GLN A 346 6.43 11.69 0.92
C GLN A 346 6.62 10.17 0.98
N LEU A 347 6.21 9.43 -0.07
CA LEU A 347 6.42 7.99 -0.16
C LEU A 347 7.90 7.63 -0.11
N VAL A 348 8.77 8.37 -0.81
CA VAL A 348 10.23 8.18 -0.77
C VAL A 348 10.77 8.36 0.65
N VAL A 349 10.42 9.47 1.31
CA VAL A 349 10.89 9.78 2.66
C VAL A 349 10.45 8.72 3.67
N VAL A 350 9.17 8.32 3.62
CA VAL A 350 8.64 7.29 4.53
C VAL A 350 9.30 5.94 4.28
N SER A 351 9.50 5.54 3.02
CA SER A 351 10.17 4.28 2.68
C SER A 351 11.62 4.25 3.19
N PHE A 352 12.38 5.35 3.05
CA PHE A 352 13.73 5.42 3.63
C PHE A 352 13.71 5.37 5.16
N LYS A 353 12.77 6.07 5.81
CA LYS A 353 12.60 5.98 7.26
C LYS A 353 12.29 4.56 7.70
N MET A 354 11.39 3.85 7.00
CA MET A 354 11.04 2.46 7.33
C MET A 354 12.24 1.52 7.16
N ILE A 355 13.03 1.69 6.10
CA ILE A 355 14.26 0.91 5.90
C ILE A 355 15.24 1.19 7.04
N ALA A 356 15.46 2.45 7.42
CA ALA A 356 16.34 2.80 8.54
C ALA A 356 15.85 2.16 9.86
N LYS A 357 14.54 2.24 10.14
CA LYS A 357 13.92 1.64 11.34
C LYS A 357 13.95 0.11 11.36
N LEU A 358 14.00 -0.53 10.20
CA LEU A 358 14.24 -1.96 10.10
C LEU A 358 15.67 -2.32 10.57
N PHE A 359 16.67 -1.49 10.24
CA PHE A 359 18.05 -1.69 10.68
C PHE A 359 18.27 -1.37 12.17
N THR A 360 17.56 -0.38 12.74
CA THR A 360 17.61 -0.07 14.18
C THR A 360 16.82 -1.05 15.04
N GLY A 361 15.95 -1.88 14.43
CA GLY A 361 15.10 -2.83 15.13
C GLY A 361 13.79 -2.25 15.66
N ASP A 362 13.49 -0.98 15.38
CA ASP A 362 12.23 -0.35 15.75
C ASP A 362 11.04 -0.93 14.96
N VAL A 363 11.32 -1.44 13.76
CA VAL A 363 10.36 -2.14 12.91
C VAL A 363 10.79 -3.59 12.75
N SER A 364 9.86 -4.52 13.00
CA SER A 364 10.13 -5.95 12.90
C SER A 364 10.33 -6.39 11.45
N VAL A 365 11.25 -7.34 11.22
CA VAL A 365 11.41 -8.03 9.93
C VAL A 365 10.17 -8.81 9.50
N LYS A 366 9.24 -9.08 10.42
CA LYS A 366 7.92 -9.67 10.12
C LYS A 366 7.06 -8.75 9.24
N ASN A 367 7.35 -7.44 9.20
CA ASN A 367 6.63 -6.47 8.37
C ASN A 367 7.08 -6.47 6.91
N LEU A 368 8.10 -7.28 6.56
CA LEU A 368 8.49 -7.46 5.17
C LEU A 368 7.43 -8.25 4.41
N SER A 369 6.81 -7.60 3.45
CA SER A 369 5.85 -8.23 2.53
C SER A 369 6.58 -8.93 1.41
N GLY A 370 6.14 -10.15 1.11
CA GLY A 370 6.66 -10.92 -0.01
C GLY A 370 5.75 -10.85 -1.25
N PRO A 371 6.05 -11.64 -2.28
CA PRO A 371 5.31 -11.63 -3.53
C PRO A 371 3.82 -11.95 -3.40
N ILE A 372 3.43 -12.78 -2.41
CA ILE A 372 2.03 -13.17 -2.19
C ILE A 372 1.24 -11.96 -1.65
N SER A 373 1.78 -11.26 -0.64
CA SER A 373 1.16 -10.03 -0.12
C SER A 373 1.05 -8.95 -1.18
N ILE A 374 2.06 -8.79 -2.04
CA ILE A 374 2.03 -7.84 -3.17
C ILE A 374 0.95 -8.24 -4.18
N ALA A 375 0.80 -9.52 -4.49
CA ALA A 375 -0.24 -10.02 -5.39
C ALA A 375 -1.65 -9.79 -4.82
N GLN A 376 -1.85 -10.02 -3.53
CA GLN A 376 -3.11 -9.72 -2.85
C GLN A 376 -3.42 -8.21 -2.87
N GLY A 377 -2.41 -7.37 -2.61
CA GLY A 377 -2.53 -5.92 -2.69
C GLY A 377 -2.90 -5.42 -4.08
N ALA A 378 -2.29 -6.00 -5.13
CA ALA A 378 -2.61 -5.70 -6.52
C ALA A 378 -4.06 -6.07 -6.86
N GLY A 379 -4.47 -7.31 -6.50
CA GLY A 379 -5.83 -7.79 -6.76
C GLY A 379 -6.89 -6.99 -6.01
N ASN A 380 -6.67 -6.70 -4.73
CA ASN A 380 -7.58 -5.92 -3.91
C ASN A 380 -7.73 -4.49 -4.46
N SER A 381 -6.61 -3.83 -4.79
CA SER A 381 -6.64 -2.47 -5.35
C SER A 381 -7.35 -2.44 -6.71
N ALA A 382 -7.10 -3.42 -7.58
CA ALA A 382 -7.78 -3.54 -8.87
C ALA A 382 -9.28 -3.82 -8.72
N ASN A 383 -9.69 -4.58 -7.70
CA ASN A 383 -11.09 -4.88 -7.42
C ASN A 383 -11.87 -3.66 -6.92
N ILE A 384 -11.22 -2.79 -6.12
CA ILE A 384 -11.82 -1.53 -5.65
C ILE A 384 -11.98 -0.56 -6.82
N GLY A 385 -11.03 -0.50 -7.75
CA GLY A 385 -11.11 0.31 -8.96
C GLY A 385 -9.77 0.86 -9.45
N LEU A 386 -9.81 1.43 -10.66
CA LEU A 386 -8.62 1.93 -11.37
C LEU A 386 -7.82 2.95 -10.53
N VAL A 387 -8.49 3.86 -9.83
CA VAL A 387 -7.87 4.91 -9.03
C VAL A 387 -7.00 4.32 -7.91
N TYR A 388 -7.51 3.31 -7.22
CA TYR A 388 -6.79 2.61 -6.16
C TYR A 388 -5.65 1.76 -6.71
N PHE A 389 -5.85 1.15 -7.90
CA PHE A 389 -4.79 0.41 -8.57
C PHE A 389 -3.64 1.32 -9.02
N LEU A 390 -3.93 2.54 -9.51
CA LEU A 390 -2.90 3.53 -9.83
C LEU A 390 -2.11 3.96 -8.58
N GLY A 391 -2.77 4.19 -7.45
CA GLY A 391 -2.12 4.45 -6.17
C GLY A 391 -1.20 3.32 -5.72
N PHE A 392 -1.67 2.07 -5.85
CA PHE A 392 -0.86 0.88 -5.58
C PHE A 392 0.36 0.78 -6.50
N LEU A 393 0.19 1.00 -7.81
CA LEU A 393 1.30 1.01 -8.76
C LEU A 393 2.34 2.08 -8.41
N ALA A 394 1.90 3.28 -8.02
CA ALA A 394 2.81 4.35 -7.61
C ALA A 394 3.62 3.95 -6.37
N LEU A 395 2.98 3.38 -5.34
CA LEU A 395 3.65 2.91 -4.12
C LEU A 395 4.71 1.86 -4.43
N ILE A 396 4.34 0.82 -5.22
CA ILE A 396 5.29 -0.25 -5.57
C ILE A 396 6.40 0.28 -6.47
N SER A 397 6.11 1.23 -7.37
CA SER A 397 7.11 1.86 -8.23
C SER A 397 8.16 2.64 -7.43
N VAL A 398 7.72 3.42 -6.43
CA VAL A 398 8.65 4.13 -5.52
C VAL A 398 9.53 3.14 -4.77
N ASN A 399 8.94 2.09 -4.19
CA ASN A 399 9.68 1.08 -3.46
C ASN A 399 10.68 0.33 -4.35
N LEU A 400 10.28 -0.03 -5.59
CA LEU A 400 11.17 -0.66 -6.57
C LEU A 400 12.34 0.26 -6.93
N GLY A 401 12.08 1.56 -7.15
CA GLY A 401 13.11 2.56 -7.39
C GLY A 401 14.10 2.68 -6.23
N ILE A 402 13.61 2.72 -4.99
CA ILE A 402 14.45 2.80 -3.79
C ILE A 402 15.28 1.53 -3.62
N ILE A 403 14.66 0.35 -3.71
CA ILE A 403 15.37 -0.93 -3.55
C ILE A 403 16.49 -1.05 -4.59
N ASN A 404 16.21 -0.68 -5.86
CA ASN A 404 17.23 -0.71 -6.91
C ASN A 404 18.34 0.32 -6.71
N LEU A 405 18.13 1.38 -5.94
CA LEU A 405 19.19 2.34 -5.57
C LEU A 405 20.02 1.92 -4.35
N LEU A 406 19.60 0.87 -3.61
CA LEU A 406 20.42 0.36 -2.50
C LEU A 406 21.78 -0.14 -3.01
N PRO A 407 22.87 0.05 -2.24
CA PRO A 407 24.22 -0.32 -2.65
C PRO A 407 24.45 -1.86 -2.56
N LEU A 408 23.56 -2.63 -3.18
CA LEU A 408 23.63 -4.09 -3.25
C LEU A 408 24.11 -4.51 -4.65
N PRO A 409 25.23 -5.24 -4.76
CA PRO A 409 25.88 -5.53 -6.05
C PRO A 409 25.06 -6.28 -7.11
N VAL A 410 23.88 -6.76 -6.76
CA VAL A 410 22.93 -7.43 -7.68
C VAL A 410 21.96 -6.42 -8.30
N LEU A 411 21.83 -5.23 -7.70
CA LEU A 411 20.91 -4.17 -8.08
C LEU A 411 21.68 -3.02 -8.75
N ASP A 412 20.96 -2.12 -9.40
CA ASP A 412 21.54 -0.94 -10.07
C ASP A 412 22.41 -0.10 -9.13
N GLY A 413 21.97 0.08 -7.87
CA GLY A 413 22.70 0.83 -6.85
C GLY A 413 24.08 0.25 -6.55
N GLY A 414 24.25 -1.07 -6.67
CA GLY A 414 25.58 -1.71 -6.57
C GLY A 414 26.49 -1.34 -7.72
N HIS A 415 25.98 -1.31 -8.94
CA HIS A 415 26.75 -0.85 -10.11
C HIS A 415 27.07 0.65 -10.00
N LEU A 416 26.12 1.47 -9.54
CA LEU A 416 26.36 2.89 -9.28
C LEU A 416 27.46 3.10 -8.24
N MET A 417 27.48 2.30 -7.17
CA MET A 417 28.55 2.33 -6.17
C MET A 417 29.93 2.04 -6.79
N TYR A 418 30.02 1.00 -7.65
CA TYR A 418 31.28 0.70 -8.34
C TYR A 418 31.74 1.86 -9.25
N TYR A 419 30.82 2.50 -9.96
CA TYR A 419 31.16 3.66 -10.79
C TYR A 419 31.53 4.89 -9.97
N LEU A 420 30.92 5.12 -8.80
CA LEU A 420 31.35 6.17 -7.89
C LEU A 420 32.77 5.95 -7.38
N VAL A 421 33.14 4.71 -7.04
CA VAL A 421 34.53 4.36 -6.69
C VAL A 421 35.46 4.62 -7.87
N GLU A 422 35.07 4.28 -9.10
CA GLU A 422 35.85 4.56 -10.29
C GLU A 422 36.04 6.07 -10.51
N VAL A 423 35.02 6.91 -10.30
CA VAL A 423 35.12 8.37 -10.37
C VAL A 423 36.14 8.93 -9.36
N ILE A 424 36.13 8.39 -8.12
CA ILE A 424 37.00 8.89 -7.05
C ILE A 424 38.45 8.40 -7.23
N THR A 425 38.63 7.15 -7.63
CA THR A 425 39.97 6.50 -7.70
C THR A 425 40.63 6.63 -9.09
N GLY A 426 39.86 7.02 -10.11
CA GLY A 426 40.30 7.06 -11.50
C GLY A 426 40.51 5.67 -12.14
N LYS A 427 40.13 4.59 -11.45
CA LYS A 427 40.29 3.20 -11.94
C LYS A 427 39.02 2.40 -11.65
N PRO A 428 38.62 1.54 -12.61
CA PRO A 428 37.47 0.66 -12.36
C PRO A 428 37.77 -0.34 -11.23
N VAL A 429 36.72 -0.69 -10.49
CA VAL A 429 36.78 -1.75 -9.47
C VAL A 429 37.09 -3.08 -10.16
N SER A 430 38.03 -3.86 -9.60
CA SER A 430 38.45 -5.12 -10.20
C SER A 430 37.31 -6.13 -10.30
N GLU A 431 37.28 -6.94 -11.37
CA GLU A 431 36.27 -7.96 -11.60
C GLU A 431 36.09 -8.91 -10.43
N ARG A 432 37.20 -9.28 -9.77
CA ARG A 432 37.18 -10.16 -8.59
C ARG A 432 36.40 -9.55 -7.43
N VAL A 433 36.55 -8.24 -7.17
CA VAL A 433 35.79 -7.53 -6.12
C VAL A 433 34.32 -7.45 -6.50
N GLN A 434 34.02 -7.17 -7.77
CA GLN A 434 32.62 -7.15 -8.27
C GLN A 434 31.98 -8.54 -8.15
N GLU A 435 32.68 -9.63 -8.48
CA GLU A 435 32.17 -11.00 -8.34
C GLU A 435 31.88 -11.38 -6.87
N ILE A 436 32.80 -11.06 -5.96
CA ILE A 436 32.61 -11.32 -4.53
C ILE A 436 31.40 -10.53 -4.02
N GLY A 437 31.32 -9.25 -4.39
CA GLY A 437 30.19 -8.39 -4.04
C GLY A 437 28.86 -8.95 -4.57
N PHE A 438 28.82 -9.39 -5.83
CA PHE A 438 27.64 -10.00 -6.44
C PHE A 438 27.19 -11.25 -5.68
N ARG A 439 28.12 -12.16 -5.33
CA ARG A 439 27.82 -13.38 -4.55
C ARG A 439 27.21 -13.03 -3.18
N PHE A 440 27.81 -12.05 -2.48
CA PHE A 440 27.31 -11.59 -1.19
C PHE A 440 25.94 -10.93 -1.31
N GLY A 441 25.75 -10.02 -2.28
CA GLY A 441 24.48 -9.34 -2.53
C GLY A 441 23.36 -10.32 -2.91
N ALA A 442 23.67 -11.32 -3.76
CA ALA A 442 22.73 -12.38 -4.12
C ALA A 442 22.32 -13.24 -2.92
N ALA A 443 23.27 -13.62 -2.07
CA ALA A 443 22.98 -14.38 -0.85
C ALA A 443 22.07 -13.58 0.11
N LEU A 444 22.37 -12.27 0.30
CA LEU A 444 21.56 -11.39 1.14
C LEU A 444 20.14 -11.22 0.57
N LEU A 445 20.02 -11.01 -0.75
CA LEU A 445 18.70 -10.87 -1.41
C LEU A 445 17.87 -12.16 -1.27
N LEU A 446 18.50 -13.32 -1.48
CA LEU A 446 17.84 -14.62 -1.29
C LEU A 446 17.38 -14.83 0.16
N MET A 447 18.19 -14.42 1.14
CA MET A 447 17.81 -14.48 2.56
C MET A 447 16.61 -13.59 2.84
N LEU A 448 16.60 -12.32 2.39
CA LEU A 448 15.49 -11.40 2.59
C LEU A 448 14.23 -11.90 1.90
N MET A 449 14.34 -12.44 0.67
CA MET A 449 13.22 -13.03 -0.05
C MET A 449 12.65 -14.25 0.68
N SER A 450 13.51 -15.08 1.27
CA SER A 450 13.07 -16.25 2.06
C SER A 450 12.31 -15.82 3.31
N ILE A 451 12.78 -14.78 4.00
CA ILE A 451 12.06 -14.20 5.16
C ILE A 451 10.72 -13.64 4.73
N ALA A 452 10.67 -12.87 3.64
CA ALA A 452 9.43 -12.28 3.13
C ALA A 452 8.41 -13.35 2.71
N LEU A 453 8.87 -14.42 2.05
CA LEU A 453 8.01 -15.57 1.71
C LEU A 453 7.51 -16.31 2.96
N PHE A 454 8.37 -16.52 3.96
CA PHE A 454 7.97 -17.12 5.23
C PHE A 454 6.90 -16.28 5.93
N ASN A 455 7.09 -14.96 5.96
CA ASN A 455 6.09 -14.04 6.50
C ASN A 455 4.76 -14.14 5.74
N ASP A 456 4.80 -14.17 4.40
CA ASP A 456 3.59 -14.30 3.58
C ASP A 456 2.84 -15.60 3.90
N PHE A 457 3.54 -16.74 4.02
CA PHE A 457 2.91 -18.01 4.40
C PHE A 457 2.36 -18.01 5.84
N ALA A 458 3.03 -17.30 6.76
CA ALA A 458 2.56 -17.18 8.13
C ALA A 458 1.27 -16.31 8.25
N ARG A 459 1.00 -15.49 7.23
CA ARG A 459 -0.19 -14.62 7.15
C ARG A 459 -1.39 -15.25 6.44
N LEU A 460 -1.19 -16.36 5.70
CA LEU A 460 -2.26 -17.13 5.03
C LEU A 460 -3.03 -18.01 6.02
#